data_1166014ff0503a8a3ea52a595824511a
#
_entry.id   1166014ff0503a8a3ea52a595824511a
#
_cell.length_a   1.000
_cell.length_b   1.000
_cell.length_c   1.000
_cell.angle_alpha   90.00
_cell.angle_beta   90.00
_cell.angle_gamma   90.00
#
_symmetry.space_group_name_H-M   'P 1'
#
loop_
_entity.id
_entity.type
_entity.pdbx_description
1 polymer ?
#
loop_
_entity_poly.entity_id
_entity_poly.type
_entity_poly.pdbx_seq_one_letter_code
_entity_poly.pdbx_strand_id
1 'polypeptide(L)'
;MAESPVALLRAHARHAPWNARGLAAHVTALVDAAGMRPTNASARAAPSARAVRFYVSNGLLDRPEGTGTAAIYNYRHLLQLLAIKIRQREGQTLDVIKREMRETTGDLLERRIAQSLAPALGARADAVVAQDDQQAVAWRRVPVADGIEIHVRDDSPASSEDAIVAMREAVRAALGRADIRG
;
A
#
# COMPACT_ATOMS: atom_id res chain seq x y z
N MET A 1 28.90 11.41 9.89
CA MET A 1 29.03 9.96 9.58
C MET A 1 27.86 9.57 8.70
N ALA A 2 28.08 8.95 7.55
CA ALA A 2 27.00 8.47 6.70
C ALA A 2 26.27 7.30 7.41
N GLU A 3 24.96 7.38 7.52
CA GLU A 3 24.16 6.28 8.04
C GLU A 3 24.28 5.05 7.16
N SER A 4 24.31 3.86 7.76
CA SER A 4 24.38 2.62 6.99
C SER A 4 23.07 2.40 6.19
N PRO A 5 23.12 1.78 4.98
CA PRO A 5 21.92 1.47 4.22
C PRO A 5 20.86 0.68 5.02
N VAL A 6 21.30 -0.17 5.94
CA VAL A 6 20.39 -0.90 6.85
C VAL A 6 19.69 0.04 7.83
N ALA A 7 20.41 1.00 8.41
CA ALA A 7 19.81 1.97 9.33
C ALA A 7 18.77 2.84 8.60
N LEU A 8 19.10 3.29 7.38
CA LEU A 8 18.19 4.04 6.51
C LEU A 8 16.94 3.23 6.15
N LEU A 9 17.10 1.95 5.80
CA LEU A 9 15.96 1.06 5.51
C LEU A 9 15.08 0.88 6.75
N ARG A 10 15.67 0.71 7.94
CA ARG A 10 14.91 0.61 9.20
C ARG A 10 14.15 1.88 9.54
N ALA A 11 14.63 3.04 9.12
CA ALA A 11 13.90 4.29 9.31
C ALA A 11 12.51 4.28 8.63
N HIS A 12 12.33 3.52 7.56
CA HIS A 12 11.03 3.34 6.92
C HIS A 12 10.03 2.55 7.78
N ALA A 13 10.49 1.81 8.79
CA ALA A 13 9.60 1.10 9.73
C ALA A 13 8.70 2.05 10.53
N ARG A 14 9.09 3.32 10.70
CA ARG A 14 8.27 4.35 11.39
C ARG A 14 6.95 4.64 10.68
N HIS A 15 6.84 4.33 9.39
CA HIS A 15 5.63 4.51 8.61
C HIS A 15 4.66 3.32 8.70
N ALA A 16 5.08 2.24 9.35
CA ALA A 16 4.19 1.13 9.66
C ALA A 16 3.20 1.54 10.79
N PRO A 17 2.03 0.89 10.87
CA PRO A 17 1.55 -0.18 10.00
C PRO A 17 0.91 0.36 8.72
N TRP A 18 0.92 -0.46 7.67
CA TRP A 18 0.26 -0.15 6.39
C TRP A 18 -0.96 -1.05 6.14
N ASN A 19 -1.92 -0.56 5.38
CA ASN A 19 -2.84 -1.41 4.64
C ASN A 19 -2.17 -1.94 3.35
N ALA A 20 -2.83 -2.84 2.62
CA ALA A 20 -2.24 -3.44 1.41
C ALA A 20 -1.89 -2.41 0.31
N ARG A 21 -2.66 -1.32 0.20
CA ARG A 21 -2.41 -0.24 -0.77
C ARG A 21 -1.21 0.60 -0.36
N GLY A 22 -1.15 1.04 0.89
CA GLY A 22 -0.04 1.84 1.42
C GLY A 22 1.28 1.07 1.37
N LEU A 23 1.30 -0.22 1.75
CA LEU A 23 2.47 -1.07 1.59
C LEU A 23 2.94 -1.14 0.13
N ALA A 24 2.01 -1.34 -0.81
CA ALA A 24 2.31 -1.43 -2.23
C ALA A 24 2.89 -0.12 -2.78
N ALA A 25 2.30 1.02 -2.42
CA ALA A 25 2.75 2.35 -2.85
C ALA A 25 4.15 2.67 -2.29
N HIS A 26 4.37 2.40 -1.01
CA HIS A 26 5.66 2.62 -0.35
C HIS A 26 6.79 1.82 -1.00
N VAL A 27 6.55 0.53 -1.29
CA VAL A 27 7.51 -0.32 -2.01
C VAL A 27 7.77 0.19 -3.42
N THR A 28 6.74 0.61 -4.16
CA THR A 28 6.87 1.17 -5.50
C THR A 28 7.80 2.39 -5.49
N ALA A 29 7.55 3.34 -4.59
CA ALA A 29 8.34 4.55 -4.47
C ALA A 29 9.82 4.25 -4.19
N LEU A 30 10.13 3.31 -3.27
CA LEU A 30 11.51 2.90 -2.97
C LEU A 30 12.22 2.27 -4.15
N VAL A 31 11.56 1.34 -4.83
CA VAL A 31 12.17 0.61 -5.96
C VAL A 31 12.37 1.52 -7.18
N ASP A 32 11.47 2.47 -7.41
CA ASP A 32 11.58 3.44 -8.50
C ASP A 32 12.66 4.49 -8.20
N ALA A 33 12.74 4.97 -6.96
CA ALA A 33 13.81 5.88 -6.53
C ALA A 33 15.20 5.23 -6.61
N ALA A 34 15.29 3.90 -6.43
CA ALA A 34 16.54 3.16 -6.64
C ALA A 34 16.97 3.04 -8.11
N GLY A 35 16.15 3.53 -9.05
CA GLY A 35 16.47 3.51 -10.48
C GLY A 35 16.54 2.11 -11.10
N MET A 36 15.96 1.12 -10.46
CA MET A 36 15.98 -0.27 -10.92
C MET A 36 15.14 -0.45 -12.17
N ARG A 37 15.77 -0.79 -13.29
CA ARG A 37 15.06 -1.01 -14.56
C ARG A 37 14.38 -2.38 -14.59
N PRO A 38 13.10 -2.44 -14.96
CA PRO A 38 12.38 -3.72 -15.07
C PRO A 38 12.83 -4.49 -16.31
N THR A 39 12.99 -5.81 -16.19
CA THR A 39 13.42 -6.71 -17.27
C THR A 39 12.25 -7.23 -18.10
N ASN A 40 11.03 -7.24 -17.57
CA ASN A 40 9.83 -7.76 -18.23
C ASN A 40 8.56 -7.03 -17.80
N ALA A 41 7.41 -7.34 -18.42
CA ALA A 41 6.13 -6.70 -18.13
C ALA A 41 5.66 -6.93 -16.69
N SER A 42 5.86 -8.12 -16.13
CA SER A 42 5.49 -8.43 -14.75
C SER A 42 6.35 -7.66 -13.74
N ALA A 43 7.63 -7.45 -14.06
CA ALA A 43 8.53 -6.64 -13.23
C ALA A 43 8.19 -5.15 -13.30
N ARG A 44 7.64 -4.66 -14.44
CA ARG A 44 7.19 -3.27 -14.60
C ARG A 44 5.96 -2.96 -13.78
N ALA A 45 5.08 -3.94 -13.62
CA ALA A 45 3.84 -3.70 -12.89
C ALA A 45 4.16 -3.27 -11.46
N ALA A 46 3.73 -2.06 -11.10
CA ALA A 46 3.76 -1.62 -9.71
C ALA A 46 2.94 -2.60 -8.86
N PRO A 47 3.39 -2.98 -7.67
CA PRO A 47 2.59 -3.80 -6.81
C PRO A 47 1.27 -3.09 -6.50
N SER A 48 0.17 -3.84 -6.53
CA SER A 48 -1.15 -3.35 -6.17
C SER A 48 -1.63 -4.05 -4.90
N ALA A 49 -2.67 -3.54 -4.27
CA ALA A 49 -3.30 -4.22 -3.13
C ALA A 49 -3.75 -5.66 -3.49
N ARG A 50 -4.15 -5.90 -4.75
CA ARG A 50 -4.46 -7.24 -5.26
C ARG A 50 -3.22 -8.12 -5.32
N ALA A 51 -2.11 -7.59 -5.81
CA ALA A 51 -0.84 -8.32 -5.87
C ALA A 51 -0.32 -8.67 -4.47
N VAL A 52 -0.42 -7.74 -3.50
CA VAL A 52 -0.06 -8.01 -2.09
C VAL A 52 -0.86 -9.20 -1.54
N ARG A 53 -2.19 -9.22 -1.73
CA ARG A 53 -3.03 -10.33 -1.29
C ARG A 53 -2.70 -11.64 -2.01
N PHE A 54 -2.41 -11.58 -3.30
CA PHE A 54 -1.97 -12.73 -4.09
C PHE A 54 -0.66 -13.32 -3.53
N TYR A 55 0.31 -12.47 -3.16
CA TYR A 55 1.57 -12.94 -2.56
C TYR A 55 1.36 -13.58 -1.19
N VAL A 56 0.45 -13.06 -0.37
CA VAL A 56 0.05 -13.70 0.89
C VAL A 56 -0.58 -15.07 0.63
N SER A 57 -1.54 -15.17 -0.29
CA SER A 57 -2.23 -16.43 -0.63
C SER A 57 -1.27 -17.50 -1.17
N ASN A 58 -0.22 -17.09 -1.86
CA ASN A 58 0.79 -17.99 -2.42
C ASN A 58 1.97 -18.26 -1.46
N GLY A 59 1.96 -17.71 -0.26
CA GLY A 59 3.02 -17.89 0.74
C GLY A 59 4.36 -17.27 0.34
N LEU A 60 4.32 -16.17 -0.41
CA LEU A 60 5.47 -15.30 -0.71
C LEU A 60 5.58 -14.16 0.31
N LEU A 61 4.46 -13.70 0.85
CA LEU A 61 4.37 -12.83 2.01
C LEU A 61 3.80 -13.60 3.21
N ASP A 62 4.24 -13.25 4.39
CA ASP A 62 3.63 -13.71 5.63
C ASP A 62 2.16 -13.24 5.72
N ARG A 63 1.39 -13.88 6.58
CA ARG A 63 0.01 -13.46 6.82
C ARG A 63 0.00 -12.15 7.62
N PRO A 64 -0.77 -11.15 7.18
CA PRO A 64 -0.94 -9.91 7.93
C PRO A 64 -1.75 -10.15 9.21
N GLU A 65 -1.68 -9.20 10.13
CA GLU A 65 -2.59 -9.12 11.25
C GLU A 65 -3.97 -8.66 10.75
N GLY A 66 -5.04 -9.28 11.24
CA GLY A 66 -6.40 -9.02 10.76
C GLY A 66 -6.68 -9.63 9.38
N THR A 67 -7.87 -9.37 8.86
CA THR A 67 -8.36 -9.94 7.59
C THR A 67 -9.06 -8.90 6.72
N GLY A 68 -9.14 -9.17 5.43
CA GLY A 68 -9.88 -8.34 4.49
C GLY A 68 -9.34 -6.90 4.40
N THR A 69 -10.20 -5.92 4.63
CA THR A 69 -9.85 -4.49 4.61
C THR A 69 -9.13 -4.03 5.87
N ALA A 70 -9.25 -4.78 6.97
CA ALA A 70 -8.57 -4.53 8.24
C ALA A 70 -7.17 -5.19 8.32
N ALA A 71 -6.71 -5.80 7.25
CA ALA A 71 -5.39 -6.43 7.21
C ALA A 71 -4.27 -5.39 7.37
N ILE A 72 -3.39 -5.64 8.33
CA ILE A 72 -2.30 -4.75 8.74
C ILE A 72 -0.95 -5.40 8.41
N TYR A 73 -0.11 -4.65 7.73
CA TYR A 73 1.22 -5.05 7.29
C TYR A 73 2.29 -4.27 8.04
N ASN A 74 3.32 -4.94 8.51
CA ASN A 74 4.43 -4.37 9.27
C ASN A 74 5.74 -4.35 8.47
N TYR A 75 6.83 -3.96 9.12
CA TYR A 75 8.16 -3.85 8.50
C TYR A 75 8.64 -5.16 7.85
N ARG A 76 8.32 -6.33 8.41
CA ARG A 76 8.70 -7.61 7.81
C ARG A 76 8.01 -7.82 6.45
N HIS A 77 6.75 -7.44 6.32
CA HIS A 77 6.03 -7.47 5.04
C HIS A 77 6.63 -6.49 4.02
N LEU A 78 7.12 -5.32 4.48
CA LEU A 78 7.86 -4.38 3.63
C LEU A 78 9.11 -5.06 3.04
N LEU A 79 9.93 -5.71 3.87
CA LEU A 79 11.12 -6.43 3.41
C LEU A 79 10.78 -7.52 2.41
N GLN A 80 9.75 -8.32 2.69
CA GLN A 80 9.33 -9.40 1.80
C GLN A 80 8.85 -8.87 0.44
N LEU A 81 8.02 -7.82 0.44
CA LEU A 81 7.52 -7.25 -0.81
C LEU A 81 8.62 -6.56 -1.61
N LEU A 82 9.56 -5.86 -0.95
CA LEU A 82 10.75 -5.30 -1.58
C LEU A 82 11.59 -6.41 -2.24
N ALA A 83 11.85 -7.50 -1.54
CA ALA A 83 12.60 -8.63 -2.08
C ALA A 83 11.93 -9.20 -3.34
N ILE A 84 10.61 -9.41 -3.30
CA ILE A 84 9.86 -9.90 -4.47
C ILE A 84 10.04 -8.95 -5.64
N LYS A 85 9.90 -7.63 -5.44
CA LYS A 85 9.97 -6.65 -6.53
C LYS A 85 11.38 -6.49 -7.09
N ILE A 86 12.39 -6.51 -6.23
CA ILE A 86 13.80 -6.47 -6.64
C ILE A 86 14.12 -7.71 -7.50
N ARG A 87 13.81 -8.91 -7.00
CA ARG A 87 14.09 -10.16 -7.70
C ARG A 87 13.31 -10.31 -9.01
N GLN A 88 12.06 -9.84 -9.06
CA GLN A 88 11.30 -9.77 -10.32
C GLN A 88 11.94 -8.82 -11.33
N ARG A 89 12.48 -7.67 -10.90
CA ARG A 89 13.20 -6.75 -11.79
C ARG A 89 14.53 -7.34 -12.29
N GLU A 90 15.13 -8.27 -11.54
CA GLU A 90 16.28 -9.07 -11.97
C GLU A 90 15.90 -10.26 -12.87
N GLY A 91 14.62 -10.43 -13.19
CA GLY A 91 14.13 -11.48 -14.09
C GLY A 91 13.80 -12.80 -13.42
N GLN A 92 13.80 -12.88 -12.10
CA GLN A 92 13.50 -14.11 -11.36
C GLN A 92 11.99 -14.44 -11.38
N THR A 93 11.66 -15.73 -11.43
CA THR A 93 10.29 -16.20 -11.31
C THR A 93 9.82 -16.26 -9.85
N LEU A 94 8.52 -16.23 -9.63
CA LEU A 94 7.96 -16.28 -8.26
C LEU A 94 8.33 -17.57 -7.53
N ASP A 95 8.48 -18.69 -8.22
CA ASP A 95 8.87 -19.98 -7.62
C ASP A 95 10.32 -19.95 -7.11
N VAL A 96 11.21 -19.34 -7.88
CA VAL A 96 12.61 -19.12 -7.47
C VAL A 96 12.66 -18.19 -6.26
N ILE A 97 11.95 -17.08 -6.32
CA ILE A 97 11.89 -16.11 -5.22
C ILE A 97 11.35 -16.76 -3.94
N LYS A 98 10.28 -17.54 -4.04
CA LYS A 98 9.68 -18.25 -2.90
C LYS A 98 10.67 -19.21 -2.22
N ARG A 99 11.45 -19.94 -3.01
CA ARG A 99 12.47 -20.84 -2.49
C ARG A 99 13.58 -20.08 -1.79
N GLU A 100 14.12 -19.03 -2.42
CA GLU A 100 15.16 -18.19 -1.81
C GLU A 100 14.71 -17.56 -0.50
N MET A 101 13.47 -17.08 -0.43
CA MET A 101 12.94 -16.46 0.78
C MET A 101 12.81 -17.45 1.95
N ARG A 102 12.59 -18.73 1.70
CA ARG A 102 12.57 -19.78 2.72
C ARG A 102 13.95 -20.08 3.29
N GLU A 103 14.98 -19.95 2.48
CA GLU A 103 16.36 -20.26 2.81
C GLU A 103 17.12 -19.04 3.39
N THR A 104 16.55 -17.84 3.25
CA THR A 104 17.21 -16.60 3.65
C THR A 104 16.73 -16.15 5.03
N THR A 105 17.67 -15.95 5.97
CA THR A 105 17.36 -15.34 7.28
C THR A 105 16.92 -13.88 7.12
N GLY A 106 16.12 -13.38 8.07
CA GLY A 106 15.61 -12.01 8.04
C GLY A 106 16.73 -10.95 7.96
N ASP A 107 17.81 -11.14 8.70
CA ASP A 107 18.96 -10.23 8.70
C ASP A 107 19.70 -10.20 7.36
N LEU A 108 19.84 -11.36 6.72
CA LEU A 108 20.49 -11.45 5.41
C LEU A 108 19.60 -10.82 4.33
N LEU A 109 18.30 -11.04 4.42
CA LEU A 109 17.31 -10.42 3.54
C LEU A 109 17.37 -8.90 3.66
N GLU A 110 17.33 -8.37 4.88
CA GLU A 110 17.41 -6.93 5.16
C GLU A 110 18.68 -6.30 4.57
N ARG A 111 19.84 -6.93 4.78
CA ARG A 111 21.11 -6.42 4.24
C ARG A 111 21.12 -6.39 2.72
N ARG A 112 20.66 -7.45 2.05
CA ARG A 112 20.59 -7.51 0.58
C ARG A 112 19.67 -6.43 0.02
N ILE A 113 18.50 -6.25 0.62
CA ILE A 113 17.55 -5.19 0.22
C ILE A 113 18.18 -3.81 0.43
N ALA A 114 18.79 -3.57 1.60
CA ALA A 114 19.43 -2.29 1.89
C ALA A 114 20.53 -1.95 0.89
N GLN A 115 21.34 -2.92 0.50
CA GLN A 115 22.37 -2.73 -0.54
C GLN A 115 21.76 -2.42 -1.92
N SER A 116 20.73 -3.14 -2.32
CA SER A 116 20.05 -2.93 -3.60
C SER A 116 19.35 -1.58 -3.69
N LEU A 117 18.86 -1.07 -2.56
CA LEU A 117 18.15 0.21 -2.47
C LEU A 117 19.02 1.37 -2.00
N ALA A 118 20.33 1.16 -1.78
CA ALA A 118 21.21 2.19 -1.25
C ALA A 118 21.10 3.56 -1.97
N PRO A 119 20.94 3.64 -3.29
CA PRO A 119 20.74 4.91 -3.98
C PRO A 119 19.45 5.64 -3.58
N ALA A 120 18.39 4.90 -3.26
CA ALA A 120 17.09 5.46 -2.87
C ALA A 120 17.01 5.81 -1.37
N LEU A 121 17.71 5.06 -0.53
CA LEU A 121 17.64 5.22 0.92
C LEU A 121 18.29 6.52 1.42
N GLY A 122 19.18 7.14 0.64
CA GLY A 122 19.72 8.46 0.91
C GLY A 122 18.79 9.61 0.53
N ALA A 123 17.76 9.36 -0.28
CA ALA A 123 16.66 10.29 -0.47
C ALA A 123 15.86 10.38 0.84
N ARG A 124 15.39 11.59 1.20
CA ARG A 124 14.63 11.76 2.43
C ARG A 124 13.45 10.79 2.44
N ALA A 125 13.36 9.96 3.48
CA ALA A 125 12.22 9.06 3.68
C ALA A 125 10.87 9.81 3.60
N ASP A 126 10.85 11.06 4.01
CA ASP A 126 9.72 11.97 3.94
C ASP A 126 9.31 12.31 2.49
N ALA A 127 10.25 12.35 1.54
CA ALA A 127 9.94 12.58 0.12
C ALA A 127 9.31 11.34 -0.54
N VAL A 128 9.67 10.14 -0.09
CA VAL A 128 9.09 8.88 -0.58
C VAL A 128 7.64 8.74 -0.09
N VAL A 129 7.36 9.19 1.13
CA VAL A 129 6.02 9.14 1.74
C VAL A 129 5.13 10.27 1.25
N ALA A 130 5.68 11.47 0.98
CA ALA A 130 4.91 12.59 0.45
C ALA A 130 4.28 12.29 -0.93
N GLN A 131 4.83 11.34 -1.69
CA GLN A 131 4.20 10.88 -2.93
C GLN A 131 2.99 9.97 -2.68
N ASP A 132 2.96 9.24 -1.57
CA ASP A 132 1.83 8.39 -1.17
C ASP A 132 0.71 9.25 -0.58
N ASP A 133 1.04 10.28 0.20
CA ASP A 133 0.08 11.25 0.74
C ASP A 133 -0.60 12.09 -0.36
N GLN A 134 0.10 12.39 -1.47
CA GLN A 134 -0.51 13.08 -2.60
C GLN A 134 -1.48 12.19 -3.40
N GLN A 135 -1.41 10.86 -3.24
CA GLN A 135 -2.36 9.90 -3.83
C GLN A 135 -3.29 9.28 -2.78
N ALA A 136 -3.11 9.58 -1.51
CA ALA A 136 -4.06 9.24 -0.46
C ALA A 136 -5.31 10.09 -0.66
N VAL A 137 -6.25 9.55 -1.42
CA VAL A 137 -7.54 10.19 -1.61
C VAL A 137 -8.21 10.25 -0.25
N ALA A 138 -8.32 11.45 0.30
CA ALA A 138 -9.03 11.68 1.54
C ALA A 138 -10.53 11.35 1.32
N TRP A 139 -11.12 10.65 2.28
CA TRP A 139 -12.54 10.35 2.30
C TRP A 139 -13.18 11.11 3.44
N ARG A 140 -14.19 11.89 3.11
CA ARG A 140 -14.98 12.59 4.09
C ARG A 140 -16.23 11.82 4.44
N ARG A 141 -16.48 11.67 5.72
CA ARG A 141 -17.70 11.08 6.26
C ARG A 141 -18.79 12.13 6.32
N VAL A 142 -19.89 11.87 5.67
CA VAL A 142 -21.03 12.81 5.57
C VAL A 142 -22.29 12.14 6.09
N PRO A 143 -22.87 12.61 7.20
CA PRO A 143 -24.17 12.13 7.67
C PRO A 143 -25.26 12.62 6.71
N VAL A 144 -26.13 11.71 6.25
CA VAL A 144 -27.20 12.03 5.29
C VAL A 144 -28.60 11.89 5.92
N ALA A 145 -28.79 10.96 6.85
CA ALA A 145 -30.00 10.79 7.64
C ALA A 145 -29.63 10.15 8.99
N ASP A 146 -30.58 10.04 9.92
CA ASP A 146 -30.36 9.38 11.19
C ASP A 146 -29.93 7.91 10.97
N GLY A 147 -28.79 7.52 11.54
CA GLY A 147 -28.19 6.21 11.37
C GLY A 147 -27.60 5.91 9.98
N ILE A 148 -27.60 6.87 9.03
CA ILE A 148 -27.07 6.68 7.67
C ILE A 148 -26.00 7.71 7.35
N GLU A 149 -24.84 7.22 6.96
CA GLU A 149 -23.70 8.03 6.55
C GLU A 149 -23.17 7.54 5.20
N ILE A 150 -22.63 8.47 4.42
CA ILE A 150 -21.90 8.18 3.19
C ILE A 150 -20.45 8.62 3.31
N HIS A 151 -19.55 7.88 2.65
CA HIS A 151 -18.17 8.26 2.53
C HIS A 151 -17.92 8.79 1.12
N VAL A 152 -17.52 10.05 1.03
CA VAL A 152 -17.30 10.75 -0.23
C VAL A 152 -15.82 11.04 -0.38
N ARG A 153 -15.24 10.73 -1.53
CA ARG A 153 -13.86 11.10 -1.86
C ARG A 153 -13.77 12.61 -2.03
N ASP A 154 -12.78 13.25 -1.41
CA ASP A 154 -12.64 14.71 -1.47
C ASP A 154 -12.30 15.24 -2.88
N ASP A 155 -11.70 14.41 -3.72
CA ASP A 155 -11.40 14.70 -5.12
C ASP A 155 -12.57 14.39 -6.09
N SER A 156 -13.70 13.91 -5.60
CA SER A 156 -14.88 13.58 -6.39
C SER A 156 -15.78 14.81 -6.58
N PRO A 157 -16.43 14.98 -7.75
CA PRO A 157 -17.49 15.96 -7.92
C PRO A 157 -18.64 15.83 -6.90
N ALA A 158 -18.82 14.62 -6.34
CA ALA A 158 -19.78 14.34 -5.29
C ALA A 158 -19.40 14.96 -3.92
N SER A 159 -18.19 15.48 -3.75
CA SER A 159 -17.74 16.17 -2.54
C SER A 159 -18.19 17.63 -2.46
N SER A 160 -18.76 18.18 -3.54
CA SER A 160 -19.31 19.53 -3.54
C SER A 160 -20.48 19.65 -2.57
N GLU A 161 -20.67 20.82 -1.99
CA GLU A 161 -21.72 21.07 -1.01
C GLU A 161 -23.11 20.83 -1.61
N ASP A 162 -23.32 21.24 -2.86
CA ASP A 162 -24.57 21.05 -3.61
C ASP A 162 -24.87 19.56 -3.83
N ALA A 163 -23.85 18.76 -4.19
CA ALA A 163 -24.01 17.32 -4.36
C ALA A 163 -24.35 16.62 -3.05
N ILE A 164 -23.74 17.04 -1.93
CA ILE A 164 -24.04 16.52 -0.60
C ILE A 164 -25.48 16.83 -0.18
N VAL A 165 -25.94 18.07 -0.43
CA VAL A 165 -27.33 18.47 -0.17
C VAL A 165 -28.30 17.61 -0.98
N ALA A 166 -28.05 17.47 -2.29
CA ALA A 166 -28.89 16.64 -3.15
C ALA A 166 -28.93 15.16 -2.70
N MET A 167 -27.81 14.59 -2.27
CA MET A 167 -27.76 13.23 -1.73
C MET A 167 -28.58 13.10 -0.44
N ARG A 168 -28.49 14.08 0.47
CA ARG A 168 -29.31 14.11 1.70
C ARG A 168 -30.80 14.13 1.38
N GLU A 169 -31.21 14.95 0.44
CA GLU A 169 -32.61 15.06 0.02
C GLU A 169 -33.11 13.76 -0.62
N ALA A 170 -32.29 13.16 -1.50
CA ALA A 170 -32.61 11.89 -2.15
C ALA A 170 -32.79 10.73 -1.13
N VAL A 171 -31.89 10.65 -0.15
CA VAL A 171 -31.98 9.61 0.92
C VAL A 171 -33.22 9.83 1.78
N ARG A 172 -33.49 11.07 2.21
CA ARG A 172 -34.69 11.39 3.00
C ARG A 172 -35.97 11.08 2.24
N ALA A 173 -36.03 11.41 0.96
CA ALA A 173 -37.19 11.11 0.10
C ALA A 173 -37.38 9.59 -0.09
N ALA A 174 -36.28 8.82 -0.14
CA ALA A 174 -36.35 7.37 -0.23
C ALA A 174 -36.86 6.73 1.07
N LEU A 175 -36.39 7.20 2.23
CA LEU A 175 -36.82 6.73 3.55
C LEU A 175 -38.29 7.05 3.83
N GLY A 176 -38.74 8.30 3.54
CA GLY A 176 -40.12 8.70 3.70
C GLY A 176 -41.09 7.91 2.80
N ARG A 177 -40.64 7.36 1.68
CA ARG A 177 -41.47 6.44 0.86
C ARG A 177 -41.51 5.02 1.38
N ALA A 178 -40.52 4.60 2.18
CA ALA A 178 -40.50 3.28 2.83
C ALA A 178 -41.49 3.22 3.99
N ASP A 179 -41.62 4.30 4.76
CA ASP A 179 -42.58 4.38 5.91
C ASP A 179 -44.07 4.37 5.50
N ILE A 180 -44.40 4.73 4.24
CA ILE A 180 -45.79 4.76 3.74
C ILE A 180 -46.26 3.37 3.27
N ARG A 181 -45.38 2.38 3.20
CA ARG A 181 -45.64 1.01 2.71
C ARG A 181 -45.59 -0.07 3.80
N GLY A 182 -45.48 0.31 5.08
CA GLY A 182 -45.47 -0.59 6.24
C GLY A 182 -46.80 -0.74 6.94
#